data_a0a4b964fec40dc6efeb42182269d23d
#
_entry.id   a0a4b964fec40dc6efeb42182269d23d
#
_cell.length_a   1.000
_cell.length_b   1.000
_cell.length_c   1.000
_cell.angle_alpha   90.00
_cell.angle_beta   90.00
_cell.angle_gamma   90.00
#
_symmetry.space_group_name_H-M   'P 1'
#
loop_
_entity.id
_entity.type
_entity.pdbx_description
1 polymer ?
#
loop_
_entity_poly.entity_id
_entity_poly.type
_entity_poly.pdbx_seq_one_letter_code
_entity_poly.pdbx_strand_id
1 'polypeptide(L)'
;MKLLKRVFLGILVLLVAFVVLLAGSILVDYAVGADRLDNVANLTVPGAAGGPDVRAYVARPEGNGPFPAVIMIHEFWGLNDGIIGKADLLAEEGYLVIAPDTFRGSTTAWLPRAIYQVTSNKPENINADLDSVYAWLELQPEVETDRIAIAGFCYGGRTSLAYSLHNNRLAATVIFYGAPETDPAVLKNLPGPVLGIFGGVDQSIPVDQVNAFDAALTEAGVPHEITIYEGQPHAFVEDAEGIKAGGAQGEAWNQMLSFLETKLKDTATGRNDSGLTYYRSPFAWRYYVMLVYEHAFGTASHTH
;
A
#
# COMPACT_ATOMS: atom_id res chain seq x y z
N MET A 1 -29.66 39.76 -20.75
CA MET A 1 -29.13 38.69 -21.59
C MET A 1 -27.63 38.84 -21.95
N LYS A 2 -27.16 39.98 -22.50
CA LYS A 2 -25.72 40.14 -22.89
C LYS A 2 -24.73 40.06 -21.72
N LEU A 3 -25.06 40.64 -20.55
CA LEU A 3 -24.21 40.59 -19.35
C LEU A 3 -24.06 39.15 -18.82
N LEU A 4 -25.16 38.41 -18.71
CA LEU A 4 -25.20 37.04 -18.26
C LEU A 4 -24.35 36.12 -19.15
N LYS A 5 -24.41 36.30 -20.48
CA LYS A 5 -23.56 35.57 -21.44
C LYS A 5 -22.06 35.88 -21.25
N ARG A 6 -21.69 37.14 -20.97
CA ARG A 6 -20.32 37.56 -20.74
C ARG A 6 -19.77 36.96 -19.43
N VAL A 7 -20.59 36.99 -18.36
CA VAL A 7 -20.23 36.37 -17.07
C VAL A 7 -20.04 34.86 -17.24
N PHE A 8 -21.01 34.20 -17.91
CA PHE A 8 -20.88 32.75 -18.19
C PHE A 8 -19.64 32.41 -19.02
N LEU A 9 -19.35 33.17 -20.07
CA LEU A 9 -18.14 32.96 -20.88
C LEU A 9 -16.87 33.21 -20.07
N GLY A 10 -16.85 34.22 -19.20
CA GLY A 10 -15.72 34.49 -18.31
C GLY A 10 -15.47 33.33 -17.35
N ILE A 11 -16.52 32.78 -16.71
CA ILE A 11 -16.42 31.61 -15.83
C ILE A 11 -15.92 30.40 -16.63
N LEU A 12 -16.43 30.16 -17.82
CA LEU A 12 -15.99 29.04 -18.67
C LEU A 12 -14.50 29.14 -19.03
N VAL A 13 -14.04 30.34 -19.41
CA VAL A 13 -12.61 30.58 -19.72
C VAL A 13 -11.74 30.34 -18.50
N LEU A 14 -12.12 30.80 -17.31
CA LEU A 14 -11.39 30.55 -16.07
C LEU A 14 -11.35 29.07 -15.72
N LEU A 15 -12.45 28.36 -15.91
CA LEU A 15 -12.52 26.92 -15.66
C LEU A 15 -11.62 26.15 -16.63
N VAL A 16 -11.62 26.49 -17.91
CA VAL A 16 -10.73 25.88 -18.91
C VAL A 16 -9.26 26.18 -18.57
N ALA A 17 -8.94 27.43 -18.23
CA ALA A 17 -7.58 27.80 -17.82
C ALA A 17 -7.13 27.02 -16.58
N PHE A 18 -7.99 26.87 -15.57
CA PHE A 18 -7.72 26.08 -14.38
C PHE A 18 -7.43 24.61 -14.73
N VAL A 19 -8.26 23.98 -15.57
CA VAL A 19 -8.06 22.59 -16.00
C VAL A 19 -6.74 22.42 -16.75
N VAL A 20 -6.41 23.35 -17.65
CA VAL A 20 -5.15 23.33 -18.41
C VAL A 20 -3.92 23.47 -17.48
N LEU A 21 -3.99 24.41 -16.52
CA LEU A 21 -2.92 24.59 -15.54
C LEU A 21 -2.76 23.35 -14.63
N LEU A 22 -3.87 22.78 -14.19
CA LEU A 22 -3.86 21.55 -13.38
C LEU A 22 -3.26 20.37 -14.15
N ALA A 23 -3.67 20.16 -15.40
CA ALA A 23 -3.13 19.11 -16.26
C ALA A 23 -1.63 19.34 -16.54
N GLY A 24 -1.24 20.58 -16.82
CA GLY A 24 0.16 20.95 -17.03
C GLY A 24 1.03 20.67 -15.80
N SER A 25 0.54 21.02 -14.62
CA SER A 25 1.25 20.78 -13.36
C SER A 25 1.39 19.28 -13.03
N ILE A 26 0.38 18.46 -13.36
CA ILE A 26 0.47 16.98 -13.25
C ILE A 26 1.58 16.43 -14.16
N LEU A 27 1.69 16.93 -15.39
CA LEU A 27 2.73 16.49 -16.34
C LEU A 27 4.15 16.90 -15.89
N VAL A 28 4.30 18.11 -15.35
CA VAL A 28 5.58 18.58 -14.81
C VAL A 28 6.00 17.73 -13.60
N ASP A 29 5.08 17.50 -12.65
CA ASP A 29 5.39 16.69 -11.47
C ASP A 29 5.69 15.23 -11.85
N TYR A 30 5.10 14.71 -12.92
CA TYR A 30 5.42 13.37 -13.44
C TYR A 30 6.89 13.25 -13.85
N ALA A 31 7.41 14.22 -14.59
CA ALA A 31 8.80 14.23 -15.00
C ALA A 31 9.76 14.32 -13.79
N VAL A 32 9.45 15.21 -12.84
CA VAL A 32 10.23 15.34 -11.60
C VAL A 32 10.10 14.09 -10.72
N GLY A 33 8.93 13.46 -10.70
CA GLY A 33 8.69 12.23 -9.93
C GLY A 33 9.49 11.04 -10.42
N ALA A 34 9.76 10.95 -11.73
CA ALA A 34 10.63 9.91 -12.30
C ALA A 34 12.07 10.02 -11.78
N ASP A 35 12.62 11.23 -11.75
CA ASP A 35 13.97 11.48 -11.19
C ASP A 35 14.04 11.14 -9.69
N ARG A 36 12.98 11.42 -8.92
CA ARG A 36 12.89 11.05 -7.50
C ARG A 36 12.92 9.53 -7.32
N LEU A 37 12.15 8.80 -8.13
CA LEU A 37 12.13 7.34 -8.09
C LEU A 37 13.51 6.75 -8.42
N ASP A 38 14.23 7.32 -9.38
CA ASP A 38 15.58 6.87 -9.76
C ASP A 38 16.59 7.04 -8.61
N ASN A 39 16.38 8.00 -7.72
CA ASN A 39 17.24 8.22 -6.56
C ASN A 39 16.97 7.21 -5.41
N VAL A 40 15.77 6.64 -5.34
CA VAL A 40 15.37 5.76 -4.22
C VAL A 40 15.34 4.29 -4.60
N ALA A 41 15.00 3.94 -5.84
CA ALA A 41 14.98 2.55 -6.29
C ALA A 41 16.42 2.01 -6.49
N ASN A 42 16.71 0.86 -5.90
CA ASN A 42 18.00 0.18 -6.03
C ASN A 42 17.93 -1.15 -6.81
N LEU A 43 16.73 -1.51 -7.30
CA LEU A 43 16.47 -2.73 -8.03
C LEU A 43 15.51 -2.47 -9.20
N THR A 44 15.72 -3.19 -10.30
CA THR A 44 14.74 -3.34 -11.39
C THR A 44 14.39 -4.83 -11.50
N VAL A 45 13.15 -5.16 -11.22
CA VAL A 45 12.60 -6.51 -11.34
C VAL A 45 12.13 -6.71 -12.78
N PRO A 46 12.60 -7.72 -13.52
CA PRO A 46 12.12 -7.99 -14.88
C PRO A 46 10.61 -8.30 -14.90
N GLY A 47 9.90 -7.71 -15.85
CA GLY A 47 8.47 -7.94 -16.01
C GLY A 47 8.14 -9.38 -16.39
N ALA A 48 7.30 -10.06 -15.65
CA ALA A 48 6.85 -11.40 -15.97
C ALA A 48 6.00 -11.41 -17.26
N ALA A 49 6.07 -12.50 -18.02
CA ALA A 49 5.30 -12.70 -19.26
C ALA A 49 5.42 -11.57 -20.30
N GLY A 50 6.55 -10.86 -20.31
CA GLY A 50 6.78 -9.73 -21.22
C GLY A 50 6.11 -8.43 -20.83
N GLY A 51 5.66 -8.33 -19.57
CA GLY A 51 5.20 -7.08 -18.94
C GLY A 51 6.33 -6.07 -18.76
N PRO A 52 6.02 -4.83 -18.34
CA PRO A 52 7.04 -3.83 -18.05
C PRO A 52 7.86 -4.23 -16.82
N ASP A 53 9.11 -3.80 -16.80
CA ASP A 53 9.97 -3.94 -15.63
C ASP A 53 9.44 -3.10 -14.46
N VAL A 54 9.62 -3.62 -13.23
CA VAL A 54 9.16 -2.98 -11.99
C VAL A 54 10.37 -2.41 -11.25
N ARG A 55 10.37 -1.10 -11.03
CA ARG A 55 11.36 -0.44 -10.17
C ARG A 55 11.02 -0.76 -8.71
N ALA A 56 12.01 -1.05 -7.90
CA ALA A 56 11.81 -1.39 -6.49
C ALA A 56 12.99 -0.93 -5.64
N TYR A 57 12.74 -0.82 -4.35
CA TYR A 57 13.78 -0.79 -3.34
C TYR A 57 13.83 -2.15 -2.64
N VAL A 58 15.01 -2.71 -2.46
CA VAL A 58 15.22 -3.94 -1.71
C VAL A 58 16.13 -3.65 -0.52
N ALA A 59 15.65 -3.94 0.69
CA ALA A 59 16.42 -3.96 1.92
C ALA A 59 16.72 -5.42 2.30
N ARG A 60 17.99 -5.69 2.60
CA ARG A 60 18.46 -7.03 2.95
C ARG A 60 18.91 -7.07 4.40
N PRO A 61 18.49 -8.11 5.14
CA PRO A 61 18.99 -8.31 6.50
C PRO A 61 20.47 -8.71 6.49
N GLU A 62 21.14 -8.56 7.62
CA GLU A 62 22.48 -9.08 7.81
C GLU A 62 22.48 -10.63 7.88
N GLY A 63 23.53 -11.25 7.35
CA GLY A 63 23.69 -12.70 7.37
C GLY A 63 23.59 -13.37 6.00
N ASN A 64 23.46 -14.69 5.99
CA ASN A 64 23.54 -15.49 4.76
C ASN A 64 22.19 -16.05 4.31
N GLY A 65 21.10 -15.85 5.06
CA GLY A 65 19.78 -16.41 4.75
C GLY A 65 19.69 -17.95 4.85
N PRO A 66 18.66 -18.58 4.30
CA PRO A 66 17.53 -17.90 3.70
C PRO A 66 16.67 -17.13 4.72
N PHE A 67 16.02 -16.06 4.27
CA PHE A 67 15.21 -15.18 5.09
C PHE A 67 13.74 -15.23 4.68
N PRO A 68 12.80 -15.06 5.63
CA PRO A 68 11.42 -14.72 5.28
C PRO A 68 11.38 -13.37 4.56
N ALA A 69 10.45 -13.19 3.61
CA ALA A 69 10.40 -11.99 2.82
C ALA A 69 9.07 -11.24 3.01
N VAL A 70 9.13 -9.92 2.85
CA VAL A 70 7.96 -9.04 2.90
C VAL A 70 7.93 -8.14 1.68
N ILE A 71 6.81 -8.19 0.92
CA ILE A 71 6.50 -7.21 -0.11
C ILE A 71 5.86 -6.02 0.62
N MET A 72 6.51 -4.86 0.63
CA MET A 72 6.04 -3.67 1.35
C MET A 72 5.48 -2.64 0.36
N ILE A 73 4.17 -2.38 0.42
CA ILE A 73 3.50 -1.48 -0.52
C ILE A 73 3.39 -0.09 0.08
N HIS A 74 3.87 0.88 -0.70
CA HIS A 74 3.89 2.31 -0.37
C HIS A 74 2.48 2.92 -0.29
N GLU A 75 2.42 4.13 0.26
CA GLU A 75 1.22 4.96 0.28
C GLU A 75 0.90 5.56 -1.10
N PHE A 76 -0.15 6.36 -1.20
CA PHE A 76 -0.59 6.94 -2.49
C PHE A 76 0.38 7.98 -3.08
N TRP A 77 1.43 8.34 -2.35
CA TRP A 77 2.54 9.18 -2.80
C TRP A 77 3.51 8.49 -3.76
N GLY A 78 3.54 7.15 -3.77
CA GLY A 78 4.52 6.34 -4.48
C GLY A 78 5.69 5.92 -3.59
N LEU A 79 6.66 5.23 -4.18
CA LEU A 79 7.87 4.80 -3.49
C LEU A 79 8.73 6.02 -3.12
N ASN A 80 8.97 6.22 -1.82
CA ASN A 80 9.68 7.36 -1.26
C ASN A 80 10.50 6.98 -0.02
N ASP A 81 11.25 7.96 0.53
CA ASP A 81 12.14 7.75 1.69
C ASP A 81 11.41 7.22 2.92
N GLY A 82 10.13 7.59 3.15
CA GLY A 82 9.35 7.10 4.28
C GLY A 82 9.11 5.59 4.23
N ILE A 83 8.84 5.04 3.04
CA ILE A 83 8.70 3.58 2.84
C ILE A 83 10.07 2.90 2.89
N ILE A 84 11.11 3.51 2.34
CA ILE A 84 12.48 2.97 2.39
C ILE A 84 12.94 2.83 3.84
N GLY A 85 12.78 3.87 4.65
CA GLY A 85 13.13 3.80 6.07
C GLY A 85 12.38 2.72 6.84
N LYS A 86 11.10 2.47 6.51
CA LYS A 86 10.31 1.35 7.06
C LYS A 86 10.85 -0.01 6.57
N ALA A 87 11.25 -0.10 5.29
CA ALA A 87 11.83 -1.33 4.74
C ALA A 87 13.17 -1.66 5.40
N ASP A 88 14.02 -0.66 5.62
CA ASP A 88 15.29 -0.83 6.31
C ASP A 88 15.10 -1.29 7.76
N LEU A 89 14.15 -0.68 8.50
CA LEU A 89 13.81 -1.11 9.86
C LEU A 89 13.35 -2.56 9.91
N LEU A 90 12.56 -3.00 8.93
CA LEU A 90 12.09 -4.38 8.90
C LEU A 90 13.21 -5.34 8.49
N ALA A 91 14.18 -4.89 7.68
CA ALA A 91 15.35 -5.68 7.33
C ALA A 91 16.31 -5.85 8.53
N GLU A 92 16.45 -4.84 9.40
CA GLU A 92 17.19 -4.95 10.68
C GLU A 92 16.63 -6.08 11.57
N GLU A 93 15.33 -6.41 11.42
CA GLU A 93 14.65 -7.50 12.16
C GLU A 93 14.75 -8.88 11.47
N GLY A 94 15.53 -8.98 10.39
CA GLY A 94 15.85 -10.24 9.72
C GLY A 94 14.87 -10.66 8.63
N TYR A 95 14.17 -9.71 8.00
CA TYR A 95 13.32 -9.93 6.83
C TYR A 95 13.97 -9.37 5.56
N LEU A 96 13.92 -10.11 4.45
CA LEU A 96 14.21 -9.51 3.16
C LEU A 96 12.97 -8.70 2.74
N VAL A 97 13.14 -7.39 2.55
CA VAL A 97 12.01 -6.51 2.22
C VAL A 97 12.17 -5.98 0.80
N ILE A 98 11.12 -6.10 0.00
CA ILE A 98 11.05 -5.47 -1.32
C ILE A 98 9.87 -4.50 -1.37
N ALA A 99 10.16 -3.24 -1.67
CA ALA A 99 9.18 -2.18 -1.84
C ALA A 99 9.09 -1.80 -3.33
N PRO A 100 8.11 -2.35 -4.09
CA PRO A 100 7.96 -2.06 -5.51
C PRO A 100 7.27 -0.71 -5.74
N ASP A 101 7.64 -0.03 -6.83
CA ASP A 101 6.86 1.07 -7.38
C ASP A 101 5.63 0.52 -8.13
N THR A 102 4.46 0.67 -7.52
CA THR A 102 3.19 0.24 -8.12
C THR A 102 2.57 1.30 -9.05
N PHE A 103 3.23 2.46 -9.24
CA PHE A 103 2.77 3.55 -10.11
C PHE A 103 3.57 3.69 -11.41
N ARG A 104 4.41 2.69 -11.74
CA ARG A 104 5.13 2.56 -13.02
C ARG A 104 5.92 3.79 -13.40
N GLY A 105 6.78 4.26 -12.50
CA GLY A 105 7.75 5.31 -12.77
C GLY A 105 7.42 6.67 -12.17
N SER A 106 6.55 6.74 -11.15
CA SER A 106 6.20 8.03 -10.55
C SER A 106 6.06 7.99 -9.04
N THR A 107 6.70 8.95 -8.39
CA THR A 107 6.46 9.31 -6.99
C THR A 107 6.22 10.82 -6.91
N THR A 108 5.43 11.27 -5.96
CA THR A 108 5.01 12.67 -5.85
C THR A 108 4.85 13.12 -4.42
N ALA A 109 5.08 14.41 -4.16
CA ALA A 109 4.66 15.10 -2.94
C ALA A 109 3.44 16.03 -3.21
N TRP A 110 2.84 15.99 -4.43
CA TRP A 110 1.78 16.88 -4.82
C TRP A 110 0.43 16.17 -4.91
N LEU A 111 -0.52 16.55 -4.07
CA LEU A 111 -1.81 15.88 -3.89
C LEU A 111 -2.60 15.64 -5.20
N PRO A 112 -2.76 16.60 -6.14
CA PRO A 112 -3.46 16.32 -7.39
C PRO A 112 -2.81 15.23 -8.23
N ARG A 113 -1.48 15.11 -8.21
CA ARG A 113 -0.77 14.04 -8.89
C ARG A 113 -0.96 12.70 -8.18
N ALA A 114 -0.90 12.69 -6.84
CA ALA A 114 -1.17 11.49 -6.05
C ALA A 114 -2.56 10.92 -6.32
N ILE A 115 -3.59 11.78 -6.39
CA ILE A 115 -4.96 11.38 -6.77
C ILE A 115 -4.98 10.80 -8.19
N TYR A 116 -4.33 11.49 -9.14
CA TYR A 116 -4.30 11.04 -10.53
C TYR A 116 -3.66 9.65 -10.65
N GLN A 117 -2.50 9.40 -10.01
CA GLN A 117 -1.81 8.11 -10.14
C GLN A 117 -2.61 6.96 -9.53
N VAL A 118 -3.29 7.16 -8.40
CA VAL A 118 -4.17 6.14 -7.81
C VAL A 118 -5.40 5.86 -8.67
N THR A 119 -6.04 6.92 -9.22
CA THR A 119 -7.27 6.75 -9.99
C THR A 119 -7.05 6.27 -11.42
N SER A 120 -5.87 6.51 -11.99
CA SER A 120 -5.50 6.08 -13.34
C SER A 120 -4.86 4.69 -13.39
N ASN A 121 -4.33 4.19 -12.28
CA ASN A 121 -3.69 2.88 -12.22
C ASN A 121 -4.74 1.77 -12.15
N LYS A 122 -4.64 0.81 -13.04
CA LYS A 122 -5.59 -0.30 -13.13
C LYS A 122 -5.18 -1.44 -12.19
N PRO A 123 -6.13 -2.07 -11.49
CA PRO A 123 -5.84 -3.23 -10.63
C PRO A 123 -5.07 -4.35 -11.35
N GLU A 124 -5.38 -4.58 -12.63
CA GLU A 124 -4.73 -5.59 -13.46
C GLU A 124 -3.22 -5.31 -13.64
N ASN A 125 -2.86 -4.02 -13.76
CA ASN A 125 -1.45 -3.60 -13.85
C ASN A 125 -0.73 -3.82 -12.53
N ILE A 126 -1.37 -3.45 -11.42
CA ILE A 126 -0.80 -3.62 -10.07
C ILE A 126 -0.55 -5.11 -9.79
N ASN A 127 -1.53 -5.97 -10.09
CA ASN A 127 -1.38 -7.40 -9.91
C ASN A 127 -0.25 -7.97 -10.76
N ALA A 128 -0.15 -7.59 -12.06
CA ALA A 128 0.92 -8.06 -12.94
C ALA A 128 2.32 -7.62 -12.46
N ASP A 129 2.44 -6.39 -11.94
CA ASP A 129 3.68 -5.89 -11.38
C ASP A 129 4.06 -6.65 -10.10
N LEU A 130 3.10 -6.90 -9.20
CA LEU A 130 3.32 -7.67 -7.98
C LEU A 130 3.56 -9.16 -8.26
N ASP A 131 2.95 -9.75 -9.29
CA ASP A 131 3.27 -11.11 -9.75
C ASP A 131 4.72 -11.21 -10.22
N SER A 132 5.23 -10.17 -10.91
CA SER A 132 6.64 -10.08 -11.30
C SER A 132 7.57 -10.02 -10.09
N VAL A 133 7.21 -9.21 -9.09
CA VAL A 133 7.94 -9.09 -7.82
C VAL A 133 7.94 -10.40 -7.03
N TYR A 134 6.79 -11.05 -6.93
CA TYR A 134 6.65 -12.33 -6.25
C TYR A 134 7.51 -13.42 -6.93
N ALA A 135 7.42 -13.52 -8.27
CA ALA A 135 8.22 -14.45 -9.05
C ALA A 135 9.72 -14.18 -8.92
N TRP A 136 10.13 -12.91 -8.84
CA TRP A 136 11.53 -12.55 -8.59
C TRP A 136 11.98 -13.02 -7.20
N LEU A 137 11.18 -12.85 -6.16
CA LEU A 137 11.48 -13.34 -4.81
C LEU A 137 11.66 -14.86 -4.80
N GLU A 138 10.84 -15.62 -5.49
CA GLU A 138 10.95 -17.08 -5.59
C GLU A 138 12.26 -17.57 -6.23
N LEU A 139 12.91 -16.72 -7.01
CA LEU A 139 14.19 -17.03 -7.67
C LEU A 139 15.41 -16.64 -6.82
N GLN A 140 15.23 -15.96 -5.69
CA GLN A 140 16.34 -15.56 -4.84
C GLN A 140 16.75 -16.69 -3.92
N PRO A 141 18.02 -17.15 -3.92
CA PRO A 141 18.48 -18.24 -3.06
C PRO A 141 18.48 -17.86 -1.56
N GLU A 142 18.42 -16.56 -1.28
CA GLU A 142 18.37 -15.97 0.06
C GLU A 142 16.94 -15.83 0.62
N VAL A 143 15.89 -16.27 -0.12
CA VAL A 143 14.48 -16.13 0.27
C VAL A 143 13.89 -17.50 0.65
N GLU A 144 13.21 -17.55 1.78
CA GLU A 144 12.33 -18.66 2.15
C GLU A 144 11.01 -18.52 1.39
N THR A 145 10.86 -19.21 0.26
CA THR A 145 9.77 -19.01 -0.71
C THR A 145 8.38 -19.39 -0.20
N ASP A 146 8.28 -20.15 0.88
CA ASP A 146 7.04 -20.47 1.61
C ASP A 146 6.71 -19.47 2.72
N ARG A 147 7.59 -18.47 2.95
CA ARG A 147 7.49 -17.45 3.99
C ARG A 147 7.51 -16.03 3.41
N ILE A 148 6.71 -15.80 2.39
CA ILE A 148 6.54 -14.47 1.77
C ILE A 148 5.23 -13.86 2.24
N ALA A 149 5.30 -12.73 2.95
CA ALA A 149 4.15 -11.92 3.35
C ALA A 149 4.04 -10.65 2.50
N ILE A 150 2.91 -9.99 2.63
CA ILE A 150 2.70 -8.64 2.09
C ILE A 150 2.24 -7.70 3.20
N ALA A 151 2.80 -6.49 3.23
CA ALA A 151 2.42 -5.42 4.15
C ALA A 151 2.25 -4.12 3.37
N GLY A 152 1.33 -3.24 3.78
CA GLY A 152 1.16 -1.97 3.10
C GLY A 152 0.43 -0.94 3.93
N PHE A 153 0.63 0.33 3.55
CA PHE A 153 0.21 1.51 4.28
C PHE A 153 -0.78 2.31 3.42
N CYS A 154 -1.94 2.71 3.97
CA CYS A 154 -2.94 3.51 3.27
C CYS A 154 -3.41 2.83 1.97
N TYR A 155 -3.14 3.43 0.81
CA TYR A 155 -3.31 2.80 -0.51
C TYR A 155 -2.65 1.43 -0.57
N GLY A 156 -1.44 1.30 0.00
CA GLY A 156 -0.71 0.04 0.06
C GLY A 156 -1.39 -1.01 0.92
N GLY A 157 -2.04 -0.62 2.01
CA GLY A 157 -2.81 -1.54 2.86
C GLY A 157 -3.99 -2.17 2.11
N ARG A 158 -4.75 -1.35 1.36
CA ARG A 158 -5.79 -1.84 0.44
C ARG A 158 -5.22 -2.73 -0.66
N THR A 159 -4.09 -2.33 -1.23
CA THR A 159 -3.41 -3.09 -2.30
C THR A 159 -2.92 -4.45 -1.78
N SER A 160 -2.39 -4.49 -0.56
CA SER A 160 -1.94 -5.73 0.09
C SER A 160 -3.10 -6.73 0.25
N LEU A 161 -4.26 -6.27 0.74
CA LEU A 161 -5.46 -7.10 0.84
C LEU A 161 -5.92 -7.60 -0.54
N ALA A 162 -5.99 -6.71 -1.53
CA ALA A 162 -6.43 -7.05 -2.88
C ALA A 162 -5.49 -8.05 -3.57
N TYR A 163 -4.17 -7.87 -3.38
CA TYR A 163 -3.18 -8.79 -3.93
C TYR A 163 -3.20 -10.14 -3.21
N SER A 164 -3.44 -10.20 -1.91
CA SER A 164 -3.61 -11.47 -1.19
C SER A 164 -4.83 -12.25 -1.65
N LEU A 165 -5.88 -11.57 -2.10
CA LEU A 165 -7.05 -12.21 -2.75
C LEU A 165 -6.76 -12.66 -4.19
N HIS A 166 -5.72 -12.12 -4.82
CA HIS A 166 -5.25 -12.50 -6.15
C HIS A 166 -4.18 -13.60 -6.09
N ASN A 167 -3.20 -13.49 -5.20
CA ASN A 167 -2.09 -14.43 -5.05
C ASN A 167 -2.27 -15.29 -3.79
N ASN A 168 -2.70 -16.52 -3.96
CA ASN A 168 -2.98 -17.45 -2.87
C ASN A 168 -1.72 -18.13 -2.28
N ARG A 169 -0.52 -17.69 -2.64
CA ARG A 169 0.76 -18.22 -2.14
C ARG A 169 1.37 -17.37 -1.04
N LEU A 170 0.76 -16.22 -0.70
CA LEU A 170 1.23 -15.38 0.39
C LEU A 170 0.98 -16.05 1.76
N ALA A 171 1.97 -16.00 2.62
CA ALA A 171 1.91 -16.61 3.95
C ALA A 171 1.12 -15.76 4.96
N ALA A 172 1.11 -14.43 4.81
CA ALA A 172 0.39 -13.51 5.69
C ALA A 172 0.13 -12.15 5.00
N THR A 173 -0.86 -11.43 5.50
CA THR A 173 -1.24 -10.08 5.01
C THR A 173 -1.28 -9.09 6.17
N VAL A 174 -0.57 -7.95 6.02
CA VAL A 174 -0.60 -6.85 6.98
C VAL A 174 -1.17 -5.60 6.33
N ILE A 175 -2.14 -4.98 7.00
CA ILE A 175 -2.90 -3.83 6.51
C ILE A 175 -2.79 -2.70 7.52
N PHE A 176 -2.05 -1.64 7.18
CA PHE A 176 -2.07 -0.40 7.94
C PHE A 176 -3.07 0.55 7.28
N TYR A 177 -4.15 0.87 7.99
CA TYR A 177 -5.19 1.83 7.60
C TYR A 177 -5.55 1.80 6.10
N GLY A 178 -5.62 0.60 5.53
CA GLY A 178 -6.08 0.37 4.16
C GLY A 178 -7.59 0.12 4.10
N ALA A 179 -8.27 0.63 3.07
CA ALA A 179 -9.71 0.41 2.90
C ALA A 179 -10.03 -1.09 2.83
N PRO A 180 -10.83 -1.62 3.76
CA PRO A 180 -11.07 -3.05 3.88
C PRO A 180 -12.11 -3.56 2.89
N GLU A 181 -12.10 -4.87 2.65
CA GLU A 181 -13.18 -5.65 2.03
C GLU A 181 -14.08 -6.20 3.16
N THR A 182 -15.39 -6.18 2.97
CA THR A 182 -16.34 -6.60 4.00
C THR A 182 -17.29 -7.72 3.55
N ASP A 183 -17.06 -8.32 2.38
CA ASP A 183 -17.82 -9.48 1.93
C ASP A 183 -17.12 -10.78 2.39
N PRO A 184 -17.71 -11.58 3.30
CA PRO A 184 -17.13 -12.83 3.76
C PRO A 184 -16.92 -13.83 2.62
N ALA A 185 -17.78 -13.80 1.58
CA ALA A 185 -17.65 -14.69 0.41
C ALA A 185 -16.40 -14.37 -0.42
N VAL A 186 -15.89 -13.16 -0.34
CA VAL A 186 -14.61 -12.75 -0.94
C VAL A 186 -13.47 -13.12 -0.01
N LEU A 187 -13.55 -12.72 1.27
CA LEU A 187 -12.47 -12.86 2.26
C LEU A 187 -12.07 -14.31 2.54
N LYS A 188 -12.98 -15.28 2.42
CA LYS A 188 -12.66 -16.72 2.56
C LYS A 188 -11.58 -17.23 1.60
N ASN A 189 -11.25 -16.45 0.55
CA ASN A 189 -10.20 -16.81 -0.42
C ASN A 189 -8.82 -16.29 -0.02
N LEU A 190 -8.70 -15.61 1.12
CA LEU A 190 -7.40 -15.19 1.64
C LEU A 190 -6.52 -16.40 1.95
N PRO A 191 -5.24 -16.39 1.55
CA PRO A 191 -4.36 -17.54 1.65
C PRO A 191 -3.82 -17.79 3.07
N GLY A 192 -3.82 -16.76 3.91
CA GLY A 192 -3.21 -16.81 5.24
C GLY A 192 -3.83 -15.81 6.22
N PRO A 193 -3.25 -15.72 7.42
CA PRO A 193 -3.73 -14.84 8.47
C PRO A 193 -3.58 -13.36 8.08
N VAL A 194 -4.44 -12.52 8.67
CA VAL A 194 -4.50 -11.07 8.43
C VAL A 194 -4.23 -10.31 9.72
N LEU A 195 -3.34 -9.32 9.66
CA LEU A 195 -3.22 -8.27 10.66
C LEU A 195 -3.79 -6.96 10.08
N GLY A 196 -4.74 -6.34 10.76
CA GLY A 196 -5.27 -5.02 10.43
C GLY A 196 -5.01 -4.02 11.56
N ILE A 197 -4.40 -2.88 11.22
CA ILE A 197 -4.04 -1.81 12.14
C ILE A 197 -4.71 -0.52 11.64
N PHE A 198 -5.55 0.09 12.48
CA PHE A 198 -6.39 1.23 12.09
C PHE A 198 -6.37 2.34 13.14
N GLY A 199 -6.64 3.57 12.71
CA GLY A 199 -6.79 4.73 13.59
C GLY A 199 -8.22 4.91 14.09
N GLY A 200 -8.38 5.23 15.37
CA GLY A 200 -9.72 5.39 15.99
C GLY A 200 -10.44 6.68 15.61
N VAL A 201 -9.74 7.68 15.05
CA VAL A 201 -10.33 8.92 14.54
C VAL A 201 -10.10 9.11 13.03
N ASP A 202 -9.75 8.03 12.34
CA ASP A 202 -9.62 7.99 10.88
C ASP A 202 -10.99 8.24 10.22
N GLN A 203 -11.09 9.32 9.43
CA GLN A 203 -12.33 9.69 8.74
C GLN A 203 -12.45 8.98 7.38
N SER A 204 -11.34 8.52 6.81
CA SER A 204 -11.32 7.77 5.55
C SER A 204 -11.79 6.33 5.74
N ILE A 205 -11.48 5.76 6.93
CA ILE A 205 -11.88 4.40 7.33
C ILE A 205 -12.51 4.48 8.73
N PRO A 206 -13.80 4.82 8.83
CA PRO A 206 -14.49 4.90 10.10
C PRO A 206 -14.48 3.56 10.85
N VAL A 207 -14.49 3.62 12.18
CA VAL A 207 -14.46 2.45 13.09
C VAL A 207 -15.56 1.43 12.74
N ASP A 208 -16.73 1.86 12.31
CA ASP A 208 -17.82 0.96 11.90
C ASP A 208 -17.40 0.08 10.69
N GLN A 209 -16.62 0.63 9.77
CA GLN A 209 -16.10 -0.14 8.63
C GLN A 209 -15.02 -1.13 9.08
N VAL A 210 -14.19 -0.76 10.05
CA VAL A 210 -13.19 -1.67 10.64
C VAL A 210 -13.88 -2.82 11.36
N ASN A 211 -14.91 -2.53 12.16
CA ASN A 211 -15.70 -3.55 12.85
C ASN A 211 -16.44 -4.47 11.86
N ALA A 212 -16.94 -3.94 10.75
CA ALA A 212 -17.54 -4.74 9.69
C ALA A 212 -16.52 -5.69 9.02
N PHE A 213 -15.27 -5.23 8.85
CA PHE A 213 -14.19 -6.07 8.33
C PHE A 213 -13.82 -7.21 9.30
N ASP A 214 -13.68 -6.92 10.59
CA ASP A 214 -13.41 -7.90 11.64
C ASP A 214 -14.48 -8.99 11.69
N ALA A 215 -15.76 -8.57 11.68
CA ALA A 215 -16.89 -9.48 11.62
C ALA A 215 -16.90 -10.34 10.35
N ALA A 216 -16.59 -9.76 9.20
CA ALA A 216 -16.53 -10.46 7.92
C ALA A 216 -15.38 -11.48 7.84
N LEU A 217 -14.20 -11.16 8.40
CA LEU A 217 -13.10 -12.11 8.54
C LEU A 217 -13.47 -13.27 9.46
N THR A 218 -14.15 -12.98 10.58
CA THR A 218 -14.67 -14.02 11.49
C THR A 218 -15.65 -14.93 10.78
N GLU A 219 -16.63 -14.40 10.04
CA GLU A 219 -17.60 -15.17 9.26
C GLU A 219 -16.95 -15.98 8.15
N ALA A 220 -15.91 -15.42 7.51
CA ALA A 220 -15.11 -16.10 6.48
C ALA A 220 -14.23 -17.22 7.05
N GLY A 221 -14.04 -17.30 8.38
CA GLY A 221 -13.15 -18.27 9.03
C GLY A 221 -11.67 -17.98 8.81
N VAL A 222 -11.30 -16.74 8.48
CA VAL A 222 -9.92 -16.31 8.28
C VAL A 222 -9.28 -15.98 9.63
N PRO A 223 -8.12 -16.56 10.00
CA PRO A 223 -7.39 -16.15 11.19
C PRO A 223 -6.96 -14.68 11.07
N HIS A 224 -7.27 -13.85 12.06
CA HIS A 224 -6.96 -12.42 11.99
C HIS A 224 -6.76 -11.78 13.34
N GLU A 225 -6.11 -10.64 13.33
CA GLU A 225 -5.95 -9.72 14.45
C GLU A 225 -6.29 -8.30 13.92
N ILE A 226 -7.31 -7.66 14.51
CA ILE A 226 -7.70 -6.30 14.15
C ILE A 226 -7.51 -5.40 15.37
N THR A 227 -6.73 -4.32 15.21
CA THR A 227 -6.46 -3.37 16.28
C THR A 227 -6.83 -1.96 15.83
N ILE A 228 -7.57 -1.26 16.68
CA ILE A 228 -7.92 0.15 16.51
C ILE A 228 -7.16 0.95 17.57
N TYR A 229 -6.26 1.81 17.11
CA TYR A 229 -5.48 2.71 17.96
C TYR A 229 -6.30 3.96 18.25
N GLU A 230 -6.85 4.05 19.47
CA GLU A 230 -7.69 5.16 19.90
C GLU A 230 -6.98 6.50 19.74
N GLY A 231 -7.71 7.51 19.25
CA GLY A 231 -7.18 8.87 19.06
C GLY A 231 -6.18 9.02 17.91
N GLN A 232 -5.82 7.95 17.23
CA GLN A 232 -4.92 8.03 16.07
C GLN A 232 -5.69 8.33 14.78
N PRO A 233 -5.18 9.26 13.95
CA PRO A 233 -5.76 9.59 12.64
C PRO A 233 -5.37 8.56 11.58
N HIS A 234 -5.80 8.79 10.32
CA HIS A 234 -5.25 8.11 9.15
C HIS A 234 -3.73 8.32 9.05
N ALA A 235 -2.99 7.33 8.52
CA ALA A 235 -1.55 7.40 8.27
C ALA A 235 -0.69 7.74 9.51
N PHE A 236 -1.10 7.34 10.72
CA PHE A 236 -0.40 7.66 11.95
C PHE A 236 0.97 6.98 12.11
N VAL A 237 1.31 5.97 11.33
CA VAL A 237 2.66 5.38 11.25
C VAL A 237 3.41 6.04 10.10
N GLU A 238 4.06 7.17 10.39
CA GLU A 238 4.58 8.08 9.36
C GLU A 238 5.89 7.59 8.74
N ASP A 239 6.92 7.45 9.55
CA ASP A 239 8.27 7.11 9.10
C ASP A 239 9.08 6.33 10.15
N ALA A 240 10.34 6.03 9.82
CA ALA A 240 11.27 5.31 10.69
C ALA A 240 11.60 6.06 11.98
N GLU A 241 11.62 7.39 11.96
CA GLU A 241 11.94 8.20 13.15
C GLU A 241 10.76 8.17 14.13
N GLY A 242 9.54 8.34 13.65
CA GLY A 242 8.33 8.23 14.44
C GLY A 242 8.14 6.85 15.07
N ILE A 243 8.45 5.78 14.31
CA ILE A 243 8.46 4.39 14.82
C ILE A 243 9.49 4.24 15.96
N LYS A 244 10.73 4.71 15.77
CA LYS A 244 11.81 4.65 16.78
C LYS A 244 11.52 5.51 18.01
N ALA A 245 10.79 6.61 17.85
CA ALA A 245 10.36 7.45 18.96
C ALA A 245 9.33 6.77 19.88
N GLY A 246 8.66 5.71 19.41
CA GLY A 246 7.72 4.92 20.21
C GLY A 246 6.28 5.44 20.15
N GLY A 247 5.54 5.32 21.26
CA GLY A 247 4.11 5.64 21.27
C GLY A 247 3.31 4.77 20.31
N ALA A 248 2.17 5.29 19.80
CA ALA A 248 1.28 4.52 18.94
C ALA A 248 1.97 4.02 17.64
N GLN A 249 2.90 4.79 17.08
CA GLN A 249 3.66 4.37 15.89
C GLN A 249 4.55 3.15 16.18
N GLY A 250 5.33 3.22 17.27
CA GLY A 250 6.19 2.12 17.69
C GLY A 250 5.40 0.89 18.17
N GLU A 251 4.29 1.09 18.86
CA GLU A 251 3.41 0.00 19.30
C GLU A 251 2.80 -0.74 18.10
N ALA A 252 2.29 -0.01 17.10
CA ALA A 252 1.73 -0.59 15.87
C ALA A 252 2.79 -1.34 15.06
N TRP A 253 4.01 -0.80 14.99
CA TRP A 253 5.14 -1.46 14.36
C TRP A 253 5.53 -2.75 15.08
N ASN A 254 5.67 -2.72 16.41
CA ASN A 254 5.99 -3.89 17.21
C ASN A 254 4.90 -4.97 17.14
N GLN A 255 3.63 -4.58 17.01
CA GLN A 255 2.55 -5.53 16.75
C GLN A 255 2.73 -6.25 15.41
N MET A 256 3.08 -5.52 14.34
CA MET A 256 3.41 -6.14 13.06
C MET A 256 4.60 -7.08 13.18
N LEU A 257 5.68 -6.67 13.86
CA LEU A 257 6.86 -7.54 14.07
C LEU A 257 6.48 -8.84 14.78
N SER A 258 5.72 -8.76 15.87
CA SER A 258 5.26 -9.93 16.62
C SER A 258 4.38 -10.85 15.77
N PHE A 259 3.49 -10.28 14.97
CA PHE A 259 2.65 -11.02 14.04
C PHE A 259 3.48 -11.73 12.98
N LEU A 260 4.40 -11.03 12.31
CA LEU A 260 5.25 -11.60 11.27
C LEU A 260 6.19 -12.68 11.85
N GLU A 261 6.75 -12.48 13.04
CA GLU A 261 7.56 -13.49 13.72
C GLU A 261 6.78 -14.77 13.94
N THR A 262 5.59 -14.68 14.53
CA THR A 262 4.72 -15.82 14.78
C THR A 262 4.28 -16.52 13.49
N LYS A 263 3.94 -15.77 12.44
CA LYS A 263 3.35 -16.33 11.22
C LYS A 263 4.39 -16.74 10.17
N LEU A 264 5.59 -16.15 10.17
CA LEU A 264 6.61 -16.43 9.18
C LEU A 264 7.80 -17.20 9.76
N LYS A 265 8.20 -16.97 11.02
CA LYS A 265 9.39 -17.62 11.60
C LYS A 265 9.03 -18.91 12.35
N ASP A 266 7.91 -18.96 13.07
CA ASP A 266 7.54 -20.08 13.95
C ASP A 266 6.70 -21.19 13.30
N THR A 267 6.05 -20.91 12.14
CA THR A 267 5.14 -21.88 11.49
C THR A 267 5.65 -22.32 10.13
N ALA A 268 5.79 -23.64 9.94
CA ALA A 268 5.79 -24.23 8.61
C ALA A 268 4.36 -24.12 8.05
N THR A 269 4.07 -23.06 7.32
CA THR A 269 2.76 -22.86 6.69
C THR A 269 2.60 -23.83 5.52
N GLY A 270 1.62 -24.73 5.62
CA GLY A 270 1.23 -25.59 4.50
C GLY A 270 0.73 -24.74 3.34
N ARG A 271 1.41 -24.80 2.22
CA ARG A 271 1.10 -24.08 0.99
C ARG A 271 -0.20 -24.59 0.39
N ASN A 272 -1.09 -23.68 0.03
CA ASN A 272 -2.31 -24.03 -0.70
C ASN A 272 -2.04 -23.81 -2.21
N ASP A 273 -1.69 -24.87 -2.93
CA ASP A 273 -1.28 -24.83 -4.35
C ASP A 273 -2.43 -24.63 -5.36
N SER A 274 -3.55 -24.10 -4.92
CA SER A 274 -4.71 -23.86 -5.78
C SER A 274 -4.61 -22.55 -6.56
N GLY A 275 -3.73 -22.44 -7.53
CA GLY A 275 -3.67 -21.44 -8.62
C GLY A 275 -4.10 -19.97 -8.33
N LEU A 276 -3.61 -19.06 -9.14
CA LEU A 276 -3.98 -17.62 -9.09
C LEU A 276 -5.50 -17.43 -9.28
N THR A 277 -6.16 -16.73 -8.36
CA THR A 277 -7.56 -16.35 -8.48
C THR A 277 -7.65 -14.88 -8.87
N TYR A 278 -8.38 -14.58 -9.93
CA TYR A 278 -8.56 -13.20 -10.38
C TYR A 278 -9.58 -12.49 -9.47
N TYR A 279 -9.09 -11.65 -8.55
CA TYR A 279 -9.93 -10.76 -7.76
C TYR A 279 -9.82 -9.31 -8.29
N ARG A 280 -10.95 -8.72 -8.65
CA ARG A 280 -11.04 -7.31 -9.02
C ARG A 280 -11.63 -6.52 -7.87
N SER A 281 -10.77 -5.83 -7.11
CA SER A 281 -11.21 -4.94 -6.04
C SER A 281 -12.08 -3.81 -6.61
N PRO A 282 -13.30 -3.58 -6.10
CA PRO A 282 -14.12 -2.45 -6.51
C PRO A 282 -13.41 -1.12 -6.21
N PHE A 283 -13.57 -0.13 -7.09
CA PHE A 283 -12.97 1.19 -6.87
C PHE A 283 -13.66 1.89 -5.69
N ALA A 284 -12.93 2.11 -4.61
CA ALA A 284 -13.44 2.70 -3.36
C ALA A 284 -13.42 4.23 -3.42
N TRP A 285 -14.27 4.85 -4.26
CA TRP A 285 -14.29 6.30 -4.49
C TRP A 285 -14.47 7.12 -3.19
N ARG A 286 -15.32 6.65 -2.25
CA ARG A 286 -15.53 7.34 -0.97
C ARG A 286 -14.24 7.38 -0.14
N TYR A 287 -13.50 6.30 -0.08
CA TYR A 287 -12.21 6.22 0.58
C TYR A 287 -11.24 7.27 0.03
N TYR A 288 -11.07 7.33 -1.28
CA TYR A 288 -10.14 8.30 -1.89
C TYR A 288 -10.60 9.75 -1.73
N VAL A 289 -11.91 10.03 -1.75
CA VAL A 289 -12.43 11.38 -1.48
C VAL A 289 -12.16 11.80 -0.04
N MET A 290 -12.40 10.91 0.94
CA MET A 290 -12.12 11.21 2.35
C MET A 290 -10.62 11.32 2.61
N LEU A 291 -9.81 10.47 1.99
CA LEU A 291 -8.35 10.54 2.06
C LEU A 291 -7.83 11.92 1.59
N VAL A 292 -8.34 12.41 0.47
CA VAL A 292 -8.01 13.75 -0.04
C VAL A 292 -8.46 14.84 0.95
N TYR A 293 -9.65 14.70 1.52
CA TYR A 293 -10.16 15.65 2.50
C TYR A 293 -9.27 15.71 3.76
N GLU A 294 -8.88 14.57 4.31
CA GLU A 294 -7.99 14.49 5.47
C GLU A 294 -6.63 15.10 5.19
N HIS A 295 -6.02 14.84 4.04
CA HIS A 295 -4.73 15.43 3.66
C HIS A 295 -4.80 16.92 3.31
N ALA A 296 -5.93 17.41 2.80
CA ALA A 296 -6.08 18.82 2.43
C ALA A 296 -6.55 19.69 3.60
N PHE A 297 -7.30 19.15 4.55
CA PHE A 297 -8.02 19.91 5.59
C PHE A 297 -7.90 19.31 6.99
N GLY A 298 -7.33 18.11 7.14
CA GLY A 298 -7.12 17.44 8.42
C GLY A 298 -6.04 18.13 9.25
N THR A 299 -6.08 17.91 10.57
CA THR A 299 -5.13 18.51 11.53
C THR A 299 -3.79 17.76 11.60
N ALA A 300 -3.61 16.68 10.85
CA ALA A 300 -2.36 15.96 10.76
C ALA A 300 -1.35 16.77 9.94
N SER A 301 -0.31 17.27 10.58
CA SER A 301 0.83 17.91 9.91
C SER A 301 1.70 16.82 9.30
N HIS A 302 1.42 16.45 8.06
CA HIS A 302 2.35 15.59 7.32
C HIS A 302 3.54 16.45 6.87
N THR A 303 4.68 16.29 7.54
CA THR A 303 5.98 16.76 7.02
C THR A 303 6.45 15.75 5.97
N HIS A 304 6.39 16.16 4.71
CA HIS A 304 6.89 15.38 3.57
C HIS A 304 8.36 15.65 3.33
#